data_c8b59852e9d447e75b44527968649cb9
#
_entry.id   c8b59852e9d447e75b44527968649cb9
#
_cell.length_a   1.000
_cell.length_b   1.000
_cell.length_c   1.000
_cell.angle_alpha   90.00
_cell.angle_beta   90.00
_cell.angle_gamma   90.00
#
_symmetry.space_group_name_H-M   'P 1'
#
loop_
_entity.id
_entity.type
_entity.pdbx_description
1 polymer ?
#
loop_
_entity_poly.entity_id
_entity_poly.type
_entity_poly.pdbx_seq_one_letter_code
_entity_poly.pdbx_strand_id
1 'polypeptide(L)'
;MLKIATHNSATGESPKNFISWITSPVYRTQAKTIKEQYLAGCRSFDIKINDIKGKWHCTNKRFITKRTAESIIEEINGFFDRCQVNITYEGTDINNFKKLVHRWKSKYTNIIYGGIAFSDYGYYQFLELPYEGYEKPLKRYTEITNFGTYLVFLIKLLIRKSPQFNNFQYICIDYL
;
A
#
# COMPACT_ATOMS: atom_id res chain seq x y z
N MET A 1 4.99 4.46 19.82
CA MET A 1 5.67 3.29 19.17
C MET A 1 5.58 3.46 17.68
N LEU A 2 6.72 3.42 16.96
CA LEU A 2 6.76 3.59 15.51
C LEU A 2 6.13 2.36 14.84
N LYS A 3 5.17 2.58 13.95
CA LYS A 3 4.47 1.52 13.22
C LYS A 3 5.10 1.30 11.84
N ILE A 4 5.08 0.07 11.36
CA ILE A 4 5.57 -0.27 10.02
C ILE A 4 4.45 -0.05 9.01
N ALA A 5 4.77 0.67 7.94
CA ALA A 5 3.95 0.79 6.75
C ALA A 5 4.65 0.09 5.57
N THR A 6 3.89 -0.42 4.62
CA THR A 6 4.43 -1.01 3.39
C THR A 6 3.94 -0.25 2.18
N HIS A 7 4.86 -0.02 1.23
CA HIS A 7 4.57 0.65 -0.04
C HIS A 7 4.13 -0.36 -1.09
N ASN A 8 3.10 -0.01 -1.88
CA ASN A 8 2.49 -0.92 -2.87
C ASN A 8 2.22 -2.31 -2.27
N SER A 9 1.64 -2.34 -1.09
CA SER A 9 1.55 -3.50 -0.19
C SER A 9 1.00 -4.76 -0.87
N ALA A 10 0.05 -4.62 -1.78
CA ALA A 10 -0.57 -5.73 -2.48
C ALA A 10 0.32 -6.39 -3.55
N THR A 11 1.49 -5.85 -3.87
CA THR A 11 2.39 -6.48 -4.86
C THR A 11 3.03 -7.77 -4.35
N GLY A 12 2.93 -8.07 -3.06
CA GLY A 12 3.29 -9.37 -2.48
C GLY A 12 2.33 -10.50 -2.83
N GLU A 13 1.13 -10.17 -3.29
CA GLU A 13 0.13 -11.14 -3.72
C GLU A 13 0.51 -11.82 -5.06
N SER A 14 -0.14 -12.93 -5.35
CA SER A 14 0.08 -13.65 -6.61
C SER A 14 -0.32 -12.81 -7.83
N PRO A 15 0.46 -12.82 -8.92
CA PRO A 15 0.14 -12.14 -10.16
C PRO A 15 -1.07 -12.76 -10.86
N LYS A 16 -1.88 -11.95 -11.54
CA LYS A 16 -3.11 -12.37 -12.21
C LYS A 16 -2.86 -13.13 -13.52
N ASN A 17 -1.84 -12.74 -14.25
CA ASN A 17 -1.59 -13.23 -15.60
C ASN A 17 -0.08 -13.30 -15.91
N PHE A 18 0.25 -13.86 -17.08
CA PHE A 18 1.62 -14.05 -17.52
C PHE A 18 2.41 -12.74 -17.62
N ILE A 19 1.80 -11.65 -18.09
CA ILE A 19 2.45 -10.32 -18.18
C ILE A 19 2.81 -9.84 -16.76
N SER A 20 1.89 -9.93 -15.82
CA SER A 20 2.13 -9.58 -14.42
C SER A 20 3.21 -10.45 -13.79
N TRP A 21 3.29 -11.71 -14.17
CA TRP A 21 4.32 -12.63 -13.69
C TRP A 21 5.71 -12.25 -14.23
N ILE A 22 5.86 -12.02 -15.54
CA ILE A 22 7.14 -11.61 -16.16
C ILE A 22 7.60 -10.24 -15.63
N THR A 23 6.68 -9.32 -15.40
CA THR A 23 7.01 -7.96 -14.92
C THR A 23 7.17 -7.86 -13.41
N SER A 24 6.88 -8.93 -12.67
CA SER A 24 7.03 -8.99 -11.21
C SER A 24 8.39 -8.52 -10.71
N PRO A 25 9.54 -8.94 -11.28
CA PRO A 25 10.86 -8.49 -10.81
C PRO A 25 11.05 -6.97 -10.83
N VAL A 26 10.33 -6.27 -11.72
CA VAL A 26 10.45 -4.81 -11.89
C VAL A 26 9.44 -4.05 -11.04
N TYR A 27 8.22 -4.56 -10.91
CA TYR A 27 7.10 -3.81 -10.31
C TYR A 27 6.65 -4.34 -8.95
N ARG A 28 7.15 -5.48 -8.53
CA ARG A 28 6.86 -6.03 -7.21
C ARG A 28 7.74 -5.37 -6.17
N THR A 29 7.12 -4.72 -5.20
CA THR A 29 7.82 -4.02 -4.10
C THR A 29 7.70 -4.76 -2.76
N GLN A 30 6.90 -5.82 -2.71
CA GLN A 30 6.73 -6.66 -1.52
C GLN A 30 6.93 -8.13 -1.85
N ALA A 31 7.66 -8.84 -1.01
CA ALA A 31 7.84 -10.27 -1.12
C ALA A 31 6.71 -11.06 -0.41
N LYS A 32 6.14 -10.47 0.64
CA LYS A 32 5.11 -11.06 1.50
C LYS A 32 3.71 -10.62 1.11
N THR A 33 2.75 -11.52 1.24
CA THR A 33 1.32 -11.22 1.14
C THR A 33 0.88 -10.22 2.21
N ILE A 34 -0.29 -9.62 2.07
CA ILE A 34 -0.87 -8.70 3.06
C ILE A 34 -0.90 -9.32 4.45
N LYS A 35 -1.34 -10.58 4.55
CA LYS A 35 -1.38 -11.31 5.83
C LYS A 35 0.00 -11.50 6.44
N GLU A 36 0.99 -11.90 5.65
CA GLU A 36 2.37 -12.08 6.11
C GLU A 36 3.01 -10.77 6.53
N GLN A 37 2.71 -9.66 5.83
CA GLN A 37 3.13 -8.31 6.22
C GLN A 37 2.51 -7.91 7.57
N TYR A 38 1.22 -8.18 7.78
CA TYR A 38 0.54 -7.95 9.07
C TYR A 38 1.19 -8.74 10.20
N LEU A 39 1.47 -10.03 9.98
CA LEU A 39 2.15 -10.89 10.97
C LEU A 39 3.59 -10.42 11.26
N ALA A 40 4.25 -9.80 10.28
CA ALA A 40 5.56 -9.18 10.45
C ALA A 40 5.51 -7.79 11.15
N GLY A 41 4.32 -7.35 11.59
CA GLY A 41 4.13 -6.12 12.37
C GLY A 41 3.71 -4.89 11.56
N CYS A 42 3.39 -5.06 10.27
CA CYS A 42 2.84 -3.97 9.46
C CYS A 42 1.43 -3.59 9.96
N ARG A 43 1.14 -2.29 10.03
CA ARG A 43 -0.15 -1.73 10.45
C ARG A 43 -0.65 -0.62 9.52
N SER A 44 0.09 -0.34 8.45
CA SER A 44 -0.33 0.58 7.40
C SER A 44 0.02 0.03 6.03
N PHE A 45 -0.95 -0.03 5.15
CA PHE A 45 -0.86 -0.60 3.81
C PHE A 45 -1.13 0.47 2.76
N ASP A 46 -0.18 0.68 1.84
CA ASP A 46 -0.38 1.52 0.66
C ASP A 46 -0.82 0.63 -0.51
N ILE A 47 -2.03 0.83 -1.01
CA ILE A 47 -2.67 -0.01 -2.01
C ILE A 47 -3.01 0.82 -3.23
N LYS A 48 -2.43 0.47 -4.36
CA LYS A 48 -2.82 1.01 -5.66
C LYS A 48 -3.86 0.10 -6.30
N ILE A 49 -4.91 0.69 -6.86
CA ILE A 49 -5.99 -0.06 -7.50
C ILE A 49 -6.32 0.47 -8.89
N ASN A 50 -6.86 -0.41 -9.72
CA ASN A 50 -7.42 -0.04 -11.02
C ASN A 50 -8.62 -0.93 -11.36
N ASP A 51 -9.53 -0.40 -12.17
CA ASP A 51 -10.60 -1.19 -12.76
C ASP A 51 -10.07 -1.95 -13.98
N ILE A 52 -10.16 -3.25 -13.90
CA ILE A 52 -9.78 -4.16 -14.99
C ILE A 52 -11.01 -4.94 -15.44
N LYS A 53 -11.65 -4.46 -16.50
CA LYS A 53 -12.86 -5.06 -17.08
C LYS A 53 -14.01 -5.18 -16.06
N GLY A 54 -14.30 -4.11 -15.33
CA GLY A 54 -15.37 -4.04 -14.34
C GLY A 54 -15.05 -4.72 -12.99
N LYS A 55 -13.80 -5.14 -12.77
CA LYS A 55 -13.33 -5.69 -11.50
C LYS A 55 -12.15 -4.90 -10.97
N TRP A 56 -12.25 -4.46 -9.73
CA TRP A 56 -11.17 -3.75 -9.06
C TRP A 56 -10.08 -4.71 -8.61
N HIS A 57 -8.87 -4.49 -9.12
CA HIS A 57 -7.67 -5.24 -8.75
C HIS A 57 -6.62 -4.30 -8.15
N CYS A 58 -5.75 -4.83 -7.31
CA CYS A 58 -4.56 -4.08 -6.92
C CYS A 58 -3.55 -4.13 -8.07
N THR A 59 -2.91 -2.99 -8.31
CA THR A 59 -2.00 -2.78 -9.44
C THR A 59 -0.73 -2.07 -9.00
N ASN A 60 0.32 -2.26 -9.75
CA ASN A 60 1.48 -1.38 -9.78
C ASN A 60 2.01 -1.38 -11.22
N LYS A 61 1.63 -0.38 -11.99
CA LYS A 61 1.89 -0.31 -13.44
C LYS A 61 1.35 -1.56 -14.17
N ARG A 62 2.24 -2.44 -14.68
CA ARG A 62 1.85 -3.67 -15.40
C ARG A 62 1.58 -4.87 -14.50
N PHE A 63 1.92 -4.76 -13.22
CA PHE A 63 1.60 -5.80 -12.25
C PHE A 63 0.14 -5.69 -11.82
N ILE A 64 -0.59 -6.81 -11.90
CA ILE A 64 -2.00 -6.92 -11.49
C ILE A 64 -2.11 -8.13 -10.57
N THR A 65 -2.74 -7.97 -9.41
CA THR A 65 -2.96 -9.08 -8.48
C THR A 65 -4.03 -10.06 -8.98
N LYS A 66 -3.87 -11.34 -8.67
CA LYS A 66 -4.90 -12.37 -8.92
C LYS A 66 -6.14 -12.09 -8.06
N ARG A 67 -5.95 -11.74 -6.81
CA ARG A 67 -7.01 -11.33 -5.89
C ARG A 67 -7.58 -9.97 -6.29
N THR A 68 -8.87 -9.78 -6.03
CA THR A 68 -9.51 -8.46 -6.20
C THR A 68 -9.08 -7.51 -5.08
N ALA A 69 -9.12 -6.22 -5.34
CA ALA A 69 -8.85 -5.21 -4.31
C ALA A 69 -9.85 -5.34 -3.14
N GLU A 70 -11.12 -5.64 -3.43
CA GLU A 70 -12.12 -5.84 -2.39
C GLU A 70 -11.77 -7.00 -1.46
N SER A 71 -11.31 -8.15 -1.98
CA SER A 71 -10.92 -9.29 -1.14
C SER A 71 -9.70 -8.99 -0.26
N ILE A 72 -8.82 -8.11 -0.70
CA ILE A 72 -7.66 -7.64 0.09
C ILE A 72 -8.11 -6.69 1.19
N ILE A 73 -9.00 -5.74 0.90
CA ILE A 73 -9.58 -4.83 1.88
C ILE A 73 -10.38 -5.61 2.95
N GLU A 74 -11.13 -6.62 2.53
CA GLU A 74 -11.89 -7.49 3.43
C GLU A 74 -10.97 -8.26 4.39
N GLU A 75 -9.84 -8.80 3.89
CA GLU A 75 -8.82 -9.45 4.74
C GLU A 75 -8.23 -8.47 5.76
N ILE A 76 -7.86 -7.25 5.34
CA ILE A 76 -7.34 -6.23 6.25
C ILE A 76 -8.38 -5.86 7.31
N ASN A 77 -9.64 -5.75 6.93
CA ASN A 77 -10.74 -5.49 7.87
C ASN A 77 -10.93 -6.61 8.91
N GLY A 78 -10.57 -7.83 8.55
CA GLY A 78 -10.63 -9.00 9.42
C GLY A 78 -9.44 -9.14 10.39
N PHE A 79 -8.43 -8.31 10.33
CA PHE A 79 -7.31 -8.35 11.27
C PHE A 79 -7.76 -7.90 12.67
N PHE A 80 -7.08 -8.45 13.69
CA PHE A 80 -7.37 -8.12 15.09
C PHE A 80 -7.12 -6.63 15.38
N ASP A 81 -5.95 -6.13 14.95
CA ASP A 81 -5.63 -4.72 15.09
C ASP A 81 -6.23 -3.90 13.95
N ARG A 82 -6.73 -2.74 14.28
CA ARG A 82 -7.18 -1.76 13.30
C ARG A 82 -6.00 -1.22 12.49
N CYS A 83 -6.01 -1.49 11.19
CA CYS A 83 -4.94 -1.10 10.29
C CYS A 83 -5.31 0.14 9.48
N GLN A 84 -4.31 0.93 9.12
CA GLN A 84 -4.49 2.04 8.18
C GLN A 84 -4.34 1.52 6.74
N VAL A 85 -5.19 2.01 5.85
CA VAL A 85 -5.09 1.76 4.40
C VAL A 85 -5.08 3.08 3.65
N ASN A 86 -4.05 3.27 2.83
CA ASN A 86 -3.96 4.36 1.88
C ASN A 86 -4.30 3.80 0.50
N ILE A 87 -5.16 4.45 -0.25
CA ILE A 87 -5.64 3.95 -1.53
C ILE A 87 -5.32 4.95 -2.63
N THR A 88 -4.63 4.48 -3.66
CA THR A 88 -4.36 5.27 -4.86
C THR A 88 -5.03 4.60 -6.06
N TYR A 89 -5.84 5.34 -6.78
CA TYR A 89 -6.45 4.90 -8.04
C TYR A 89 -5.56 5.23 -9.23
N GLU A 90 -5.23 4.24 -10.03
CA GLU A 90 -4.42 4.36 -11.26
C GLU A 90 -5.30 4.28 -12.52
N GLY A 91 -6.38 5.08 -12.59
CA GLY A 91 -7.31 5.06 -13.72
C GLY A 91 -7.99 6.42 -13.92
N THR A 92 -8.97 6.48 -14.81
CA THR A 92 -9.59 7.74 -15.26
C THR A 92 -11.00 7.97 -14.74
N ASP A 93 -11.74 6.94 -14.32
CA ASP A 93 -13.10 7.07 -13.80
C ASP A 93 -13.14 7.38 -12.30
N ILE A 94 -12.85 8.63 -11.98
CA ILE A 94 -12.83 9.14 -10.59
C ILE A 94 -14.19 8.98 -9.90
N ASN A 95 -15.30 9.13 -10.63
CA ASN A 95 -16.62 9.03 -10.03
C ASN A 95 -16.94 7.60 -9.56
N ASN A 96 -16.59 6.60 -10.37
CA ASN A 96 -16.72 5.19 -9.98
C ASN A 96 -15.81 4.86 -8.80
N PHE A 97 -14.58 5.39 -8.80
CA PHE A 97 -13.66 5.23 -7.68
C PHE A 97 -14.19 5.83 -6.38
N LYS A 98 -14.74 7.06 -6.40
CA LYS A 98 -15.35 7.69 -5.22
C LYS A 98 -16.51 6.84 -4.67
N LYS A 99 -17.38 6.32 -5.54
CA LYS A 99 -18.47 5.41 -5.13
C LYS A 99 -17.94 4.13 -4.48
N LEU A 100 -16.88 3.55 -5.04
CA LEU A 100 -16.23 2.37 -4.48
C LEU A 100 -15.69 2.63 -3.07
N VAL A 101 -14.92 3.70 -2.88
CA VAL A 101 -14.34 4.06 -1.59
C VAL A 101 -15.43 4.34 -0.55
N HIS A 102 -16.48 5.07 -0.94
CA HIS A 102 -17.63 5.33 -0.06
C HIS A 102 -18.29 4.02 0.41
N ARG A 103 -18.53 3.08 -0.52
CA ARG A 103 -19.06 1.75 -0.21
C ARG A 103 -18.13 0.99 0.75
N TRP A 104 -16.82 1.01 0.52
CA TRP A 104 -15.86 0.33 1.39
C TRP A 104 -15.81 0.93 2.79
N LYS A 105 -15.82 2.25 2.92
CA LYS A 105 -15.86 2.93 4.22
C LYS A 105 -17.10 2.53 5.05
N SER A 106 -18.25 2.38 4.39
CA SER A 106 -19.47 1.94 5.04
C SER A 106 -19.46 0.45 5.43
N LYS A 107 -18.82 -0.40 4.61
CA LYS A 107 -18.81 -1.86 4.80
C LYS A 107 -17.69 -2.32 5.72
N TYR A 108 -16.50 -1.73 5.60
CA TYR A 108 -15.28 -2.17 6.28
C TYR A 108 -14.84 -1.17 7.35
N THR A 109 -15.46 -1.27 8.51
CA THR A 109 -15.35 -0.27 9.59
C THR A 109 -14.14 -0.46 10.50
N ASN A 110 -13.48 -1.65 10.46
CA ASN A 110 -12.27 -1.91 11.23
C ASN A 110 -10.99 -1.39 10.54
N ILE A 111 -11.13 -0.57 9.49
CA ILE A 111 -10.04 0.06 8.77
C ILE A 111 -9.98 1.55 9.08
N ILE A 112 -8.78 2.09 9.23
CA ILE A 112 -8.52 3.52 9.20
C ILE A 112 -8.18 3.88 7.74
N TYR A 113 -9.10 4.57 7.07
CA TYR A 113 -8.82 5.07 5.74
C TYR A 113 -7.95 6.32 5.86
N GLY A 114 -6.71 6.20 5.39
CA GLY A 114 -5.76 7.30 5.33
C GLY A 114 -5.94 8.12 4.04
N GLY A 115 -4.87 8.37 3.29
CA GLY A 115 -4.95 9.10 2.04
C GLY A 115 -5.72 8.35 0.96
N ILE A 116 -6.67 9.04 0.37
CA ILE A 116 -7.37 8.59 -0.82
C ILE A 116 -6.91 9.48 -1.97
N ALA A 117 -6.18 8.92 -2.90
CA ALA A 117 -5.60 9.65 -4.01
C ALA A 117 -5.94 9.03 -5.35
N PHE A 118 -5.90 9.84 -6.38
CA PHE A 118 -5.90 9.33 -7.74
C PHE A 118 -4.61 9.80 -8.43
N SER A 119 -4.04 8.95 -9.26
CA SER A 119 -2.80 9.23 -9.98
C SER A 119 -3.11 9.39 -11.46
N ASP A 120 -2.82 10.58 -12.00
CA ASP A 120 -2.82 10.84 -13.42
C ASP A 120 -1.37 11.14 -13.85
N TYR A 121 -0.80 10.29 -14.71
CA TYR A 121 0.56 10.42 -15.25
C TYR A 121 1.66 10.75 -14.23
N GLY A 122 1.53 10.22 -13.00
CA GLY A 122 2.50 10.42 -11.92
C GLY A 122 2.24 11.63 -11.02
N TYR A 123 1.21 12.41 -11.29
CA TYR A 123 0.72 13.43 -10.36
C TYR A 123 -0.36 12.83 -9.46
N TYR A 124 -0.19 12.99 -8.14
CA TYR A 124 -1.18 12.53 -7.17
C TYR A 124 -2.12 13.68 -6.80
N GLN A 125 -3.40 13.48 -7.05
CA GLN A 125 -4.45 14.36 -6.52
C GLN A 125 -5.13 13.68 -5.34
N PHE A 126 -5.09 14.30 -4.17
CA PHE A 126 -5.76 13.80 -2.99
C PHE A 126 -7.25 14.15 -3.07
N LEU A 127 -8.11 13.15 -2.97
CA LEU A 127 -9.57 13.33 -2.95
C LEU A 127 -10.09 13.59 -1.55
N GLU A 128 -9.36 13.15 -0.54
CA GLU A 128 -9.65 13.39 0.86
C GLU A 128 -8.34 13.68 1.60
N LEU A 129 -8.37 14.77 2.36
CA LEU A 129 -7.34 15.19 3.30
C LEU A 129 -7.92 15.08 4.72
N PRO A 130 -7.07 14.95 5.70
CA PRO A 130 -5.64 14.76 5.64
C PRO A 130 -5.27 13.34 6.03
N TYR A 131 -4.11 12.95 5.67
CA TYR A 131 -3.33 12.01 6.43
C TYR A 131 -3.11 12.56 7.84
N GLU A 132 -4.04 12.39 8.74
CA GLU A 132 -3.72 12.57 10.15
C GLU A 132 -2.61 11.58 10.51
N GLY A 133 -1.42 12.09 10.74
CA GLY A 133 -0.22 11.31 11.03
C GLY A 133 0.82 11.23 9.91
N TYR A 134 0.51 11.73 8.72
CA TYR A 134 1.51 12.00 7.69
C TYR A 134 1.79 13.50 7.63
N GLU A 135 2.28 14.09 8.69
CA GLU A 135 2.86 15.41 8.56
C GLU A 135 4.10 15.28 7.70
N LYS A 136 3.97 15.80 6.49
CA LYS A 136 4.99 16.01 5.47
C LYS A 136 5.98 14.86 5.27
N PRO A 137 6.17 14.63 4.10
CA PRO A 137 6.29 13.36 3.50
C PRO A 137 7.22 12.55 4.37
N LEU A 138 6.80 11.43 4.78
CA LEU A 138 7.67 10.32 4.70
C LEU A 138 8.31 10.47 3.33
N LYS A 139 9.32 11.35 3.22
CA LYS A 139 10.22 11.32 2.10
C LYS A 139 10.48 9.85 1.97
N ARG A 140 10.02 9.28 0.89
CA ARG A 140 10.19 7.87 0.60
C ARG A 140 11.63 7.51 0.90
N TYR A 141 11.90 7.03 2.11
CA TYR A 141 13.17 6.40 2.42
C TYR A 141 13.32 5.10 1.64
N THR A 142 12.49 4.90 0.64
CA THR A 142 12.31 3.64 -0.03
C THR A 142 12.23 3.72 -1.52
N GLU A 143 12.84 4.69 -2.13
CA GLU A 143 13.41 4.43 -3.44
C GLU A 143 14.72 3.65 -3.30
N ILE A 144 14.75 2.70 -2.38
CA ILE A 144 15.76 1.67 -2.41
C ILE A 144 15.23 0.62 -3.38
N THR A 145 15.39 0.94 -4.63
CA THR A 145 15.31 0.04 -5.75
C THR A 145 16.15 -1.21 -5.45
N ASN A 146 15.50 -2.38 -5.46
CA ASN A 146 16.03 -3.71 -5.81
C ASN A 146 17.42 -4.15 -5.30
N PHE A 147 18.07 -3.45 -4.40
CA PHE A 147 19.30 -3.92 -3.79
C PHE A 147 18.99 -4.64 -2.48
N GLY A 148 18.67 -5.90 -2.62
CA GLY A 148 18.81 -6.94 -1.62
C GLY A 148 18.16 -6.70 -0.25
N THR A 149 17.42 -7.67 0.24
CA THR A 149 16.92 -7.86 1.62
C THR A 149 17.91 -7.43 2.71
N TYR A 150 19.21 -7.48 2.43
CA TYR A 150 20.28 -7.11 3.34
C TYR A 150 20.38 -5.60 3.58
N LEU A 151 20.22 -4.78 2.55
CA LEU A 151 20.26 -3.32 2.68
C LEU A 151 19.02 -2.81 3.44
N VAL A 152 17.87 -3.41 3.19
CA VAL A 152 16.63 -3.11 3.93
C VAL A 152 16.79 -3.45 5.43
N PHE A 153 17.47 -4.52 5.75
CA PHE A 153 17.78 -4.88 7.15
C PHE A 153 18.70 -3.86 7.82
N LEU A 154 19.75 -3.42 7.14
CA LEU A 154 20.67 -2.38 7.64
C LEU A 154 19.97 -1.04 7.83
N ILE A 155 19.10 -0.66 6.91
CA ILE A 155 18.31 0.57 7.03
C ILE A 155 17.31 0.48 8.17
N LYS A 156 16.63 -0.65 8.37
CA LYS A 156 15.77 -0.87 9.56
C LYS A 156 16.54 -0.68 10.87
N LEU A 157 17.78 -1.14 10.92
CA LEU A 157 18.65 -1.00 12.10
C LEU A 157 19.08 0.46 12.32
N LEU A 158 19.44 1.17 11.25
CA LEU A 158 19.84 2.59 11.30
C LEU A 158 18.66 3.48 11.66
N ILE A 159 17.50 3.25 11.05
CA ILE A 159 16.27 4.00 11.29
C ILE A 159 15.83 3.85 12.77
N ARG A 160 15.87 2.66 13.34
CA ARG A 160 15.51 2.43 14.74
C ARG A 160 16.39 3.20 15.74
N LYS A 161 17.61 3.56 15.34
CA LYS A 161 18.58 4.27 16.21
C LYS A 161 18.59 5.79 15.97
N SER A 162 17.91 6.31 14.96
CA SER A 162 17.95 7.73 14.66
C SER A 162 16.90 8.51 15.44
N PRO A 163 17.30 9.52 16.23
CA PRO A 163 16.35 10.35 17.00
C PRO A 163 15.39 11.16 16.14
N GLN A 164 15.70 11.36 14.84
CA GLN A 164 14.86 12.11 13.91
C GLN A 164 13.53 11.40 13.57
N PHE A 165 13.38 10.11 13.90
CA PHE A 165 12.19 9.33 13.61
C PHE A 165 11.15 9.28 14.73
N ASN A 166 11.41 9.93 15.85
CA ASN A 166 10.49 9.93 16.99
C ASN A 166 9.16 10.65 16.72
N ASN A 167 9.09 11.48 15.67
CA ASN A 167 7.92 12.25 15.28
C ASN A 167 7.07 11.60 14.20
N PHE A 168 7.43 10.42 13.70
CA PHE A 168 6.66 9.70 12.67
C PHE A 168 5.82 8.58 13.27
N GLN A 169 4.56 8.46 12.83
CA GLN A 169 3.71 7.35 13.23
C GLN A 169 4.05 6.06 12.47
N TYR A 170 4.50 6.19 11.22
CA TYR A 170 4.79 5.06 10.34
C TYR A 170 6.11 5.21 9.61
N ILE A 171 6.82 4.09 9.42
CA ILE A 171 7.92 3.98 8.46
C ILE A 171 7.43 3.14 7.30
N CYS A 172 7.45 3.70 6.10
CA CYS A 172 7.10 2.99 4.88
C CYS A 172 8.33 2.25 4.33
N ILE A 173 8.20 0.97 4.03
CA ILE A 173 9.29 0.14 3.52
C ILE A 173 8.84 -0.72 2.36
N ASP A 174 9.75 -0.86 1.38
CA ASP A 174 9.69 -1.89 0.36
C ASP A 174 10.36 -3.18 0.89
N TYR A 175 9.91 -4.34 0.41
CA TYR A 175 10.46 -5.65 0.77
C TYR A 175 10.52 -5.93 2.29
N LEU A 176 9.35 -5.94 2.91
CA LEU A 176 9.21 -6.36 4.30
C LEU A 176 9.50 -7.84 4.47
#